data_79377b4c997f9714a10e3711d627d7b0
#
_entry.id   79377b4c997f9714a10e3711d627d7b0
#
_cell.length_a   1.000
_cell.length_b   1.000
_cell.length_c   1.000
_cell.angle_alpha   90.00
_cell.angle_beta   90.00
_cell.angle_gamma   90.00
#
_symmetry.space_group_name_H-M   'P 1'
#
loop_
_entity.id
_entity.type
_entity.pdbx_description
1 polymer ?
#
loop_
_entity_poly.entity_id
_entity_poly.type
_entity_poly.pdbx_seq_one_letter_code
_entity_poly.pdbx_strand_id
1 'polypeptide(L)'
;VFSASSASAAPSGTTGAPPGRGILRPVTALLLSGLVAATALVGAGPAAADDPGRHHSGAAAVLDGLKTFDSAVLRIAGKNGAPARTQELPAGLFEMTVDGGGKLKTYCIDLHNPTQDQAKYLETPWAETSLSGNRNAGKIRWILQHSYPQVDDLAALADAAGTGPLTERTAAAGTQVAIWRYSDNADVTASDKQAEKLADWLHRNARTTKEPRASLTLEPAAVSGRAGERLGPVTVRTDADQVSVSPPVDAAASGIAVTDEKGAPVTSATDGDRLYFAVPKDTADGTASLAVQATTSVPVGRAFAGAGRTQTQILAGSSESTVSARAAATWAETGAAPALTARKNCAKGGVDITAANRGDQPFTFELAGTEHTIAAGATRTVTVPVAEDQAYDFTITGPAGFTRTFTGVLDCATSGSVLDRESEGDAGNDIGTQSAQQSVPATTGSVTSGLEGDLAETGGSSATPMLAAVAIGLLVVGGGAVFVLRRKKPHTDGE
;
A
#
# COMPACT_ATOMS: atom_id res chain seq x y z
N VAL A 1 -54.19 30.54 -16.14
CA VAL A 1 -54.68 31.80 -16.70
C VAL A 1 -53.54 32.49 -17.37
N PHE A 2 -53.67 32.57 -18.71
CA PHE A 2 -52.97 33.42 -19.72
C PHE A 2 -51.49 33.28 -19.88
N SER A 3 -50.98 32.73 -20.95
CA SER A 3 -51.10 32.95 -22.42
C SER A 3 -50.17 34.01 -22.98
N ALA A 4 -49.40 33.51 -23.95
CA ALA A 4 -49.14 34.04 -25.30
C ALA A 4 -47.93 35.02 -25.36
N SER A 5 -47.08 34.97 -26.28
CA SER A 5 -46.94 34.61 -27.69
C SER A 5 -46.11 35.66 -28.40
N SER A 6 -45.32 35.18 -29.33
CA SER A 6 -45.02 35.70 -30.68
C SER A 6 -43.85 36.71 -30.78
N ALA A 7 -42.90 36.48 -31.54
CA ALA A 7 -42.67 36.20 -32.94
C ALA A 7 -41.89 37.36 -33.63
N SER A 8 -40.90 36.96 -34.42
CA SER A 8 -40.63 37.34 -35.82
C SER A 8 -39.89 38.68 -36.10
N ALA A 9 -38.76 38.72 -36.76
CA ALA A 9 -38.60 38.77 -38.21
C ALA A 9 -37.16 39.30 -38.55
N ALA A 10 -36.53 38.68 -39.53
CA ALA A 10 -35.46 39.24 -40.34
C ALA A 10 -36.05 40.22 -41.40
N PRO A 11 -35.25 41.04 -42.12
CA PRO A 11 -34.63 40.57 -43.35
C PRO A 11 -33.31 41.29 -43.79
N SER A 12 -32.51 40.59 -44.54
CA SER A 12 -31.99 40.74 -45.94
C SER A 12 -31.48 42.08 -46.48
N GLY A 13 -30.40 42.00 -47.29
CA GLY A 13 -30.02 42.91 -48.34
C GLY A 13 -28.53 42.97 -48.56
N THR A 14 -27.94 42.25 -49.41
CA THR A 14 -27.64 42.30 -50.87
C THR A 14 -26.53 43.24 -51.30
N THR A 15 -25.61 42.61 -52.05
CA THR A 15 -24.93 42.97 -53.34
C THR A 15 -23.63 43.72 -53.35
N GLY A 16 -22.69 43.13 -54.14
CA GLY A 16 -21.70 43.88 -54.89
C GLY A 16 -20.38 43.18 -55.19
N ALA A 17 -20.27 42.44 -56.29
CA ALA A 17 -19.00 42.12 -57.01
C ALA A 17 -19.06 42.90 -58.35
N PRO A 18 -18.03 42.82 -59.27
CA PRO A 18 -16.62 42.42 -59.36
C PRO A 18 -15.76 43.50 -60.10
N PRO A 19 -14.75 43.29 -60.97
CA PRO A 19 -13.70 42.28 -61.10
C PRO A 19 -12.27 42.88 -61.36
N GLY A 20 -11.25 42.02 -61.43
CA GLY A 20 -9.92 42.46 -61.90
C GLY A 20 -8.92 41.31 -62.04
N ARG A 21 -8.67 40.91 -63.30
CA ARG A 21 -7.73 39.89 -63.77
C ARG A 21 -6.27 40.21 -63.49
N GLY A 22 -5.44 39.21 -63.22
CA GLY A 22 -4.00 39.25 -63.30
C GLY A 22 -3.36 37.88 -63.18
N ILE A 23 -2.96 37.33 -64.31
CA ILE A 23 -2.27 36.05 -64.53
C ILE A 23 -0.80 36.24 -64.10
N LEU A 24 -0.19 35.23 -63.42
CA LEU A 24 1.10 34.61 -63.74
C LEU A 24 1.48 33.53 -62.76
N ARG A 25 1.99 32.44 -63.28
CA ARG A 25 2.42 31.16 -62.73
C ARG A 25 3.84 31.22 -62.14
N PRO A 26 4.41 30.07 -61.72
CA PRO A 26 4.42 29.51 -60.34
C PRO A 26 5.89 29.45 -59.83
N VAL A 27 6.07 29.40 -58.51
CA VAL A 27 7.31 28.89 -57.93
C VAL A 27 6.96 28.03 -56.73
N THR A 28 7.26 26.80 -56.86
CA THR A 28 7.21 25.75 -55.85
C THR A 28 8.26 26.07 -54.78
N ALA A 29 7.81 26.34 -53.57
CA ALA A 29 8.68 26.32 -52.39
C ALA A 29 8.08 25.38 -51.35
N LEU A 30 8.67 24.21 -51.24
CA LEU A 30 8.48 23.25 -50.18
C LEU A 30 9.02 23.87 -48.88
N LEU A 31 8.12 24.31 -48.01
CA LEU A 31 8.44 24.59 -46.60
C LEU A 31 8.10 23.35 -45.77
N LEU A 32 9.13 22.57 -45.46
CA LEU A 32 9.13 21.61 -44.39
C LEU A 32 8.98 22.37 -43.06
N SER A 33 7.76 22.43 -42.57
CA SER A 33 7.48 22.85 -41.20
C SER A 33 7.87 21.71 -40.26
N GLY A 34 9.08 21.76 -39.73
CA GLY A 34 9.51 20.90 -38.65
C GLY A 34 8.71 21.18 -37.38
N LEU A 35 7.75 20.29 -37.10
CA LEU A 35 7.06 20.23 -35.82
C LEU A 35 8.04 19.66 -34.79
N VAL A 36 8.69 20.53 -34.01
CA VAL A 36 9.47 20.14 -32.82
C VAL A 36 8.44 19.76 -31.76
N ALA A 37 8.08 18.49 -31.72
CA ALA A 37 7.42 17.91 -30.56
C ALA A 37 8.46 17.83 -29.43
N ALA A 38 8.43 18.80 -28.53
CA ALA A 38 9.09 18.68 -27.23
C ALA A 38 8.37 17.59 -26.45
N THR A 39 8.81 16.36 -26.60
CA THR A 39 8.45 15.26 -25.67
C THR A 39 9.10 15.60 -24.35
N ALA A 40 8.32 16.15 -23.41
CA ALA A 40 8.65 16.11 -22.01
C ALA A 40 8.76 14.63 -21.64
N LEU A 41 10.00 14.13 -21.55
CA LEU A 41 10.32 12.90 -20.83
C LEU A 41 10.04 13.18 -19.35
N VAL A 42 8.78 13.05 -18.97
CA VAL A 42 8.42 12.79 -17.58
C VAL A 42 9.12 11.47 -17.27
N GLY A 43 10.15 11.51 -16.44
CA GLY A 43 10.84 10.34 -15.97
C GLY A 43 9.81 9.40 -15.33
N ALA A 44 9.42 8.38 -16.08
CA ALA A 44 8.83 7.21 -15.49
C ALA A 44 9.91 6.61 -14.59
N GLY A 45 9.82 6.89 -13.28
CA GLY A 45 10.53 6.12 -12.29
C GLY A 45 10.27 4.64 -12.58
N PRO A 46 11.16 3.72 -12.19
CA PRO A 46 10.91 2.32 -12.38
C PRO A 46 9.55 2.02 -11.76
N ALA A 47 8.55 1.73 -12.60
CA ALA A 47 7.32 1.14 -12.14
C ALA A 47 7.77 -0.13 -11.41
N ALA A 48 7.71 -0.13 -10.09
CA ALA A 48 7.85 -1.35 -9.33
C ALA A 48 6.82 -2.29 -9.94
N ALA A 49 7.30 -3.34 -10.60
CA ALA A 49 6.43 -4.37 -11.13
C ALA A 49 5.67 -4.87 -9.92
N ASP A 50 4.39 -4.51 -9.85
CA ASP A 50 3.47 -5.00 -8.84
C ASP A 50 3.53 -6.52 -8.94
N ASP A 51 3.99 -7.16 -7.87
CA ASP A 51 4.04 -8.60 -7.76
C ASP A 51 2.63 -9.15 -8.01
N PRO A 52 2.37 -9.85 -9.15
CA PRO A 52 1.03 -10.33 -9.47
C PRO A 52 0.47 -11.34 -8.45
N GLY A 53 1.27 -11.74 -7.48
CA GLY A 53 0.88 -12.62 -6.37
C GLY A 53 0.28 -11.88 -5.16
N ARG A 54 0.48 -10.58 -5.01
CA ARG A 54 -0.03 -9.81 -3.86
C ARG A 54 -1.39 -9.21 -4.16
N HIS A 55 -2.44 -9.89 -3.76
CA HIS A 55 -3.79 -9.31 -3.70
C HIS A 55 -3.90 -8.44 -2.43
N HIS A 56 -3.40 -7.21 -2.47
CA HIS A 56 -3.73 -6.25 -1.42
C HIS A 56 -5.06 -5.58 -1.73
N SER A 57 -5.77 -5.21 -0.68
CA SER A 57 -7.05 -4.51 -0.74
C SER A 57 -6.99 -3.33 0.20
N GLY A 58 -7.55 -2.19 -0.23
CA GLY A 58 -7.56 -0.97 0.56
C GLY A 58 -6.38 -0.05 0.28
N ALA A 59 -5.94 0.69 1.30
CA ALA A 59 -4.82 1.61 1.20
C ALA A 59 -3.47 0.89 1.34
N ALA A 60 -2.53 1.25 0.48
CA ALA A 60 -1.11 0.93 0.62
C ALA A 60 -0.34 2.23 0.89
N ALA A 61 0.55 2.23 1.87
CA ALA A 61 1.24 3.44 2.31
C ALA A 61 2.69 3.18 2.71
N VAL A 62 3.50 4.21 2.66
CA VAL A 62 4.89 4.21 3.13
C VAL A 62 5.00 5.06 4.38
N LEU A 63 5.70 4.58 5.39
CA LEU A 63 5.89 5.28 6.65
C LEU A 63 6.82 6.48 6.47
N ASP A 64 6.32 7.66 6.84
CA ASP A 64 7.10 8.92 6.86
C ASP A 64 7.79 9.14 8.23
N GLY A 65 7.46 8.32 9.23
CA GLY A 65 8.01 8.34 10.59
C GLY A 65 7.12 9.00 11.64
N LEU A 66 7.63 9.05 12.87
CA LEU A 66 6.98 9.66 14.03
C LEU A 66 7.08 11.19 13.94
N LYS A 67 5.94 11.90 13.91
CA LYS A 67 5.91 13.35 13.68
C LYS A 67 5.45 14.16 14.87
N THR A 68 4.40 13.71 15.55
CA THR A 68 3.81 14.44 16.69
C THR A 68 3.90 13.56 17.92
N PHE A 69 4.85 13.81 18.81
CA PHE A 69 5.13 12.94 19.96
C PHE A 69 5.65 13.72 21.16
N ASP A 70 5.58 13.08 22.32
CA ASP A 70 6.25 13.46 23.54
C ASP A 70 6.84 12.21 24.23
N SER A 71 7.44 12.35 25.40
CA SER A 71 8.10 11.26 26.11
C SER A 71 7.13 10.42 26.93
N ALA A 72 7.40 9.12 27.01
CA ALA A 72 6.75 8.20 27.94
C ALA A 72 7.78 7.30 28.62
N VAL A 73 7.45 6.76 29.78
CA VAL A 73 8.30 5.87 30.56
C VAL A 73 7.64 4.50 30.64
N LEU A 74 8.28 3.50 30.05
CA LEU A 74 7.91 2.09 30.14
C LEU A 74 8.60 1.46 31.34
N ARG A 75 7.86 0.79 32.21
CA ARG A 75 8.38 -0.02 33.30
C ARG A 75 8.43 -1.49 32.91
N ILE A 76 9.61 -2.05 32.89
CA ILE A 76 9.85 -3.45 32.53
C ILE A 76 10.11 -4.23 33.82
N ALA A 77 9.27 -5.20 34.12
CA ALA A 77 9.43 -6.04 35.29
C ALA A 77 10.74 -6.86 35.21
N GLY A 78 11.47 -6.91 36.29
CA GLY A 78 12.67 -7.76 36.35
C GLY A 78 12.29 -9.24 36.30
N LYS A 79 13.07 -10.04 35.58
CA LYS A 79 12.95 -11.51 35.56
C LYS A 79 13.84 -12.12 36.65
N ASN A 80 13.48 -13.25 37.21
CA ASN A 80 14.28 -14.05 38.17
C ASN A 80 14.76 -13.28 39.40
N GLY A 81 13.93 -12.35 39.92
CA GLY A 81 14.27 -11.56 41.11
C GLY A 81 15.13 -10.31 40.85
N ALA A 82 15.46 -10.03 39.60
CA ALA A 82 16.10 -8.76 39.24
C ALA A 82 15.15 -7.56 39.48
N PRO A 83 15.66 -6.36 39.79
CA PRO A 83 14.84 -5.18 39.99
C PRO A 83 14.16 -4.78 38.63
N ALA A 84 12.99 -4.18 38.74
CA ALA A 84 12.35 -3.56 37.59
C ALA A 84 13.23 -2.44 37.04
N ARG A 85 13.28 -2.31 35.72
CA ARG A 85 13.95 -1.21 35.01
C ARG A 85 12.94 -0.29 34.35
N THR A 86 13.31 0.94 34.07
CA THR A 86 12.51 1.88 33.32
C THR A 86 13.23 2.24 32.04
N GLN A 87 12.46 2.43 30.97
CA GLN A 87 12.96 2.88 29.68
C GLN A 87 12.13 4.06 29.22
N GLU A 88 12.80 5.15 28.84
CA GLU A 88 12.14 6.27 28.18
C GLU A 88 12.01 6.00 26.68
N LEU A 89 10.85 6.32 26.13
CA LEU A 89 10.54 6.12 24.71
C LEU A 89 9.59 7.22 24.20
N PRO A 90 9.67 7.58 22.92
CA PRO A 90 8.74 8.52 22.32
C PRO A 90 7.37 7.87 22.14
N ALA A 91 6.32 8.60 22.52
CA ALA A 91 4.93 8.17 22.40
C ALA A 91 4.17 9.18 21.54
N GLY A 92 3.52 8.72 20.46
CA GLY A 92 2.79 9.65 19.62
C GLY A 92 2.37 9.13 18.26
N LEU A 93 2.15 10.07 17.37
CA LEU A 93 1.47 9.93 16.10
C LEU A 93 2.48 9.82 14.96
N PHE A 94 2.39 8.75 14.19
CA PHE A 94 3.10 8.54 12.93
C PHE A 94 2.33 9.12 11.76
N GLU A 95 3.05 9.46 10.71
CA GLU A 95 2.48 9.77 9.40
C GLU A 95 2.93 8.77 8.36
N MET A 96 2.05 8.55 7.37
CA MET A 96 2.30 7.71 6.20
C MET A 96 1.80 8.42 4.95
N THR A 97 2.50 8.21 3.84
CA THR A 97 2.07 8.65 2.51
C THR A 97 1.45 7.47 1.76
N VAL A 98 0.22 7.65 1.29
CA VAL A 98 -0.51 6.62 0.54
C VAL A 98 -0.03 6.57 -0.90
N ASP A 99 0.18 5.37 -1.42
CA ASP A 99 0.48 5.13 -2.84
C ASP A 99 -0.67 5.68 -3.71
N GLY A 100 -0.36 6.56 -4.65
CA GLY A 100 -1.39 7.20 -5.48
C GLY A 100 -2.03 8.46 -4.87
N GLY A 101 -1.68 8.83 -3.64
CA GLY A 101 -2.08 10.08 -2.99
C GLY A 101 -2.88 9.89 -1.71
N GLY A 102 -2.72 10.85 -0.82
CA GLY A 102 -3.31 10.89 0.51
C GLY A 102 -2.29 10.73 1.64
N LYS A 103 -2.73 11.05 2.84
CA LYS A 103 -1.94 10.97 4.08
C LYS A 103 -2.73 10.25 5.16
N LEU A 104 -2.03 9.39 5.90
CA LEU A 104 -2.56 8.69 7.05
C LEU A 104 -1.83 9.13 8.30
N LYS A 105 -2.56 9.19 9.41
CA LYS A 105 -2.04 9.39 10.76
C LYS A 105 -2.33 8.13 11.57
N THR A 106 -1.32 7.55 12.20
CA THR A 106 -1.44 6.25 12.86
C THR A 106 -0.79 6.26 14.23
N TYR A 107 -1.23 5.34 15.08
CA TYR A 107 -0.58 5.00 16.35
C TYR A 107 -0.06 3.55 16.29
N CYS A 108 0.98 3.30 17.06
CA CYS A 108 1.52 1.95 17.23
C CYS A 108 0.62 1.09 18.13
N ILE A 109 0.47 -0.19 17.79
CA ILE A 109 -0.22 -1.20 18.61
C ILE A 109 0.67 -2.40 18.95
N ASP A 110 1.97 -2.25 18.76
CA ASP A 110 2.98 -3.28 19.01
C ASP A 110 4.28 -2.62 19.52
N LEU A 111 4.31 -2.43 20.82
CA LEU A 111 5.39 -1.71 21.50
C LEU A 111 6.74 -2.43 21.39
N HIS A 112 6.73 -3.76 21.22
CA HIS A 112 7.92 -4.59 21.30
C HIS A 112 8.61 -4.80 19.95
N ASN A 113 7.97 -4.46 18.85
CA ASN A 113 8.55 -4.50 17.50
C ASN A 113 9.07 -3.11 17.07
N PRO A 114 10.28 -3.03 16.49
CA PRO A 114 10.82 -1.76 16.03
C PRO A 114 10.09 -1.27 14.78
N THR A 115 9.93 0.04 14.67
CA THR A 115 9.47 0.68 13.45
C THR A 115 10.63 0.76 12.45
N GLN A 116 10.40 0.40 11.21
CA GLN A 116 11.37 0.57 10.13
C GLN A 116 11.02 1.80 9.29
N ASP A 117 12.00 2.67 9.07
CA ASP A 117 11.83 3.85 8.21
C ASP A 117 11.51 3.42 6.77
N GLN A 118 10.62 4.16 6.12
CA GLN A 118 10.19 3.89 4.75
C GLN A 118 9.57 2.50 4.53
N ALA A 119 9.16 1.82 5.61
CA ALA A 119 8.48 0.54 5.49
C ALA A 119 7.15 0.70 4.75
N LYS A 120 6.85 -0.27 3.88
CA LYS A 120 5.55 -0.40 3.22
C LYS A 120 4.54 -1.04 4.16
N TYR A 121 3.38 -0.42 4.24
CA TYR A 121 2.23 -0.87 5.03
C TYR A 121 1.02 -1.09 4.15
N LEU A 122 0.24 -2.12 4.48
CA LEU A 122 -1.00 -2.45 3.80
C LEU A 122 -2.15 -2.43 4.80
N GLU A 123 -3.28 -1.87 4.38
CA GLU A 123 -4.52 -1.96 5.14
C GLU A 123 -4.87 -3.43 5.36
N THR A 124 -5.06 -3.84 6.63
CA THR A 124 -5.14 -5.24 7.03
C THR A 124 -6.30 -5.44 7.99
N PRO A 125 -7.08 -6.54 7.88
CA PRO A 125 -8.09 -6.89 8.86
C PRO A 125 -7.47 -7.20 10.24
N TRP A 126 -8.20 -6.89 11.33
CA TRP A 126 -7.73 -7.21 12.70
C TRP A 126 -7.40 -8.68 12.89
N ALA A 127 -8.16 -9.56 12.23
CA ALA A 127 -7.93 -11.02 12.30
C ALA A 127 -6.56 -11.47 11.77
N GLU A 128 -5.88 -10.63 11.00
CA GLU A 128 -4.57 -10.88 10.40
C GLU A 128 -3.41 -10.13 11.09
N THR A 129 -3.66 -9.57 12.28
CA THR A 129 -2.71 -8.80 13.08
C THR A 129 -2.76 -9.21 14.56
N SER A 130 -1.91 -8.62 15.39
CA SER A 130 -1.92 -8.77 16.85
C SER A 130 -3.25 -8.42 17.53
N LEU A 131 -4.15 -7.71 16.84
CA LEU A 131 -5.50 -7.43 17.35
C LEU A 131 -6.42 -8.66 17.33
N SER A 132 -6.12 -9.72 16.59
CA SER A 132 -6.93 -10.93 16.46
C SER A 132 -7.27 -11.57 17.81
N GLY A 133 -6.29 -11.69 18.70
CA GLY A 133 -6.44 -12.25 20.05
C GLY A 133 -6.76 -11.20 21.12
N ASN A 134 -6.75 -9.92 20.79
CA ASN A 134 -6.85 -8.85 21.77
C ASN A 134 -8.31 -8.47 22.06
N ARG A 135 -8.79 -8.85 23.26
CA ARG A 135 -10.16 -8.54 23.71
C ARG A 135 -10.44 -7.04 23.84
N ASN A 136 -9.39 -6.21 23.84
CA ASN A 136 -9.47 -4.77 23.96
C ASN A 136 -9.39 -4.03 22.60
N ALA A 137 -9.25 -4.72 21.47
CA ALA A 137 -9.15 -4.11 20.14
C ALA A 137 -10.27 -3.06 19.90
N GLY A 138 -11.50 -3.38 20.28
CA GLY A 138 -12.62 -2.44 20.19
C GLY A 138 -12.49 -1.21 21.10
N LYS A 139 -11.81 -1.32 22.25
CA LYS A 139 -11.53 -0.20 23.14
C LYS A 139 -10.44 0.72 22.56
N ILE A 140 -9.44 0.14 21.89
CA ILE A 140 -8.43 0.92 21.16
C ILE A 140 -9.11 1.78 20.08
N ARG A 141 -10.01 1.19 19.30
CA ARG A 141 -10.79 1.97 18.31
C ARG A 141 -11.61 3.09 18.94
N TRP A 142 -12.23 2.84 20.09
CA TRP A 142 -12.97 3.88 20.81
C TRP A 142 -12.03 5.03 21.22
N ILE A 143 -10.82 4.74 21.74
CA ILE A 143 -9.82 5.73 22.07
C ILE A 143 -9.50 6.61 20.86
N LEU A 144 -9.23 6.00 19.69
CA LEU A 144 -8.93 6.72 18.46
C LEU A 144 -10.06 7.67 18.04
N GLN A 145 -11.30 7.28 18.25
CA GLN A 145 -12.48 8.10 17.91
C GLN A 145 -12.74 9.25 18.90
N HIS A 146 -12.15 9.21 20.11
CA HIS A 146 -12.38 10.15 21.20
C HIS A 146 -11.13 10.89 21.65
N SER A 147 -10.09 10.89 20.82
CA SER A 147 -8.82 11.54 21.11
C SER A 147 -8.21 12.16 19.85
N TYR A 148 -7.06 12.81 20.01
CA TYR A 148 -6.31 13.40 18.91
C TYR A 148 -5.83 12.29 17.93
N PRO A 149 -5.94 12.45 16.60
CA PRO A 149 -6.33 13.65 15.87
C PRO A 149 -7.84 13.75 15.49
N GLN A 150 -8.68 12.78 15.89
CA GLN A 150 -10.11 12.84 15.57
C GLN A 150 -10.82 13.95 16.34
N VAL A 151 -10.40 14.20 17.57
CA VAL A 151 -10.78 15.38 18.37
C VAL A 151 -9.62 16.36 18.29
N ASP A 152 -9.71 17.31 17.40
CA ASP A 152 -8.71 18.36 17.16
C ASP A 152 -8.94 19.62 18.00
N ASP A 153 -10.14 19.80 18.56
CA ASP A 153 -10.39 20.79 19.60
C ASP A 153 -9.76 20.32 20.93
N LEU A 154 -8.49 20.69 21.11
CA LEU A 154 -7.70 20.29 22.27
C LEU A 154 -8.23 20.91 23.59
N ALA A 155 -8.92 22.05 23.54
CA ALA A 155 -9.54 22.65 24.72
C ALA A 155 -10.74 21.79 25.16
N ALA A 156 -11.62 21.42 24.24
CA ALA A 156 -12.74 20.53 24.52
C ALA A 156 -12.25 19.14 25.01
N LEU A 157 -11.17 18.61 24.42
CA LEU A 157 -10.59 17.35 24.87
C LEU A 157 -10.01 17.46 26.30
N ALA A 158 -9.32 18.57 26.62
CA ALA A 158 -8.79 18.83 27.93
C ALA A 158 -9.92 18.92 28.98
N ASP A 159 -10.97 19.65 28.69
CA ASP A 159 -12.14 19.80 29.56
C ASP A 159 -12.83 18.43 29.82
N ALA A 160 -13.05 17.65 28.76
CA ALA A 160 -13.66 16.32 28.86
C ALA A 160 -12.80 15.35 29.71
N ALA A 161 -11.50 15.43 29.58
CA ALA A 161 -10.56 14.58 30.32
C ALA A 161 -10.21 15.12 31.73
N GLY A 162 -10.60 16.35 32.07
CA GLY A 162 -10.25 17.02 33.32
C GLY A 162 -8.76 17.30 33.46
N THR A 163 -8.11 17.63 32.32
CA THR A 163 -6.67 17.97 32.30
C THR A 163 -6.50 19.48 32.31
N GLY A 164 -5.24 19.95 32.45
CA GLY A 164 -4.87 21.31 32.04
C GLY A 164 -4.76 21.40 30.50
N PRO A 165 -4.27 22.55 29.99
CA PRO A 165 -4.13 22.73 28.54
C PRO A 165 -3.32 21.63 27.89
N LEU A 166 -3.84 21.13 26.76
CA LEU A 166 -3.16 20.13 25.91
C LEU A 166 -2.55 20.82 24.69
N THR A 167 -1.44 20.28 24.23
CA THR A 167 -0.86 20.54 22.92
C THR A 167 -1.07 19.30 22.04
N GLU A 168 -0.88 19.41 20.73
CA GLU A 168 -0.92 18.24 19.85
C GLU A 168 0.04 17.12 20.31
N ARG A 169 1.24 17.50 20.78
CA ARG A 169 2.25 16.56 21.27
C ARG A 169 1.78 15.81 22.51
N THR A 170 1.30 16.54 23.52
CA THR A 170 0.84 15.93 24.77
C THR A 170 -0.46 15.14 24.57
N ALA A 171 -1.33 15.58 23.67
CA ALA A 171 -2.54 14.83 23.30
C ALA A 171 -2.18 13.53 22.54
N ALA A 172 -1.24 13.59 21.60
CA ALA A 172 -0.75 12.41 20.89
C ALA A 172 -0.06 11.41 21.84
N ALA A 173 0.79 11.89 22.76
CA ALA A 173 1.46 11.03 23.74
C ALA A 173 0.48 10.36 24.69
N GLY A 174 -0.48 11.11 25.23
CA GLY A 174 -1.51 10.55 26.11
C GLY A 174 -2.38 9.51 25.41
N THR A 175 -2.70 9.74 24.14
CA THR A 175 -3.44 8.79 23.31
C THR A 175 -2.64 7.50 23.08
N GLN A 176 -1.37 7.61 22.70
CA GLN A 176 -0.49 6.46 22.48
C GLN A 176 -0.30 5.63 23.74
N VAL A 177 -0.10 6.28 24.90
CA VAL A 177 0.02 5.60 26.20
C VAL A 177 -1.25 4.83 26.54
N ALA A 178 -2.44 5.42 26.33
CA ALA A 178 -3.71 4.74 26.55
C ALA A 178 -3.89 3.51 25.62
N ILE A 179 -3.42 3.60 24.38
CA ILE A 179 -3.44 2.49 23.41
C ILE A 179 -2.53 1.37 23.90
N TRP A 180 -1.27 1.61 24.24
CA TRP A 180 -0.32 0.58 24.69
C TRP A 180 -0.76 -0.15 25.95
N ARG A 181 -1.49 0.51 26.85
CA ARG A 181 -2.10 -0.17 28.01
C ARG A 181 -3.12 -1.22 27.62
N TYR A 182 -3.73 -1.12 26.42
CA TYR A 182 -4.68 -2.09 25.90
C TYR A 182 -4.11 -3.03 24.82
N SER A 183 -3.20 -2.54 23.96
CA SER A 183 -2.60 -3.38 22.92
C SER A 183 -1.59 -4.37 23.49
N ASP A 184 -0.71 -3.87 24.36
CA ASP A 184 0.46 -4.59 24.87
C ASP A 184 0.35 -4.95 26.35
N ASN A 185 -0.71 -4.54 27.02
CA ASN A 185 -0.84 -4.60 28.47
C ASN A 185 0.37 -3.96 29.19
N ALA A 186 0.91 -2.88 28.62
CA ALA A 186 2.14 -2.25 29.05
C ALA A 186 1.96 -1.42 30.34
N ASP A 187 2.94 -1.53 31.25
CA ASP A 187 3.08 -0.62 32.39
C ASP A 187 3.83 0.63 31.93
N VAL A 188 3.08 1.56 31.32
CA VAL A 188 3.61 2.76 30.66
C VAL A 188 2.91 4.01 31.16
N THR A 189 3.68 5.09 31.34
CA THR A 189 3.23 6.39 31.87
C THR A 189 3.75 7.50 30.98
N ALA A 190 2.89 8.46 30.59
CA ALA A 190 3.35 9.66 29.88
C ALA A 190 4.20 10.54 30.82
N SER A 191 5.28 11.10 30.29
CA SER A 191 6.17 11.97 31.10
C SER A 191 5.51 13.32 31.45
N ASP A 192 4.69 13.85 30.53
CA ASP A 192 3.86 15.02 30.76
C ASP A 192 2.63 14.67 31.60
N LYS A 193 2.37 15.47 32.65
CA LYS A 193 1.26 15.22 33.59
C LYS A 193 -0.12 15.37 32.98
N GLN A 194 -0.29 16.22 31.95
CA GLN A 194 -1.59 16.41 31.29
C GLN A 194 -1.83 15.28 30.30
N ALA A 195 -0.77 14.86 29.60
CA ALA A 195 -0.79 13.66 28.74
C ALA A 195 -1.15 12.40 29.55
N GLU A 196 -0.60 12.24 30.76
CA GLU A 196 -0.92 11.11 31.65
C GLU A 196 -2.38 11.13 32.10
N LYS A 197 -2.90 12.30 32.50
CA LYS A 197 -4.32 12.43 32.85
C LYS A 197 -5.25 12.10 31.69
N LEU A 198 -4.87 12.52 30.47
CA LEU A 198 -5.60 12.16 29.25
C LEU A 198 -5.57 10.65 29.03
N ALA A 199 -4.38 10.02 29.13
CA ALA A 199 -4.23 8.58 29.00
C ALA A 199 -5.11 7.81 30.00
N ASP A 200 -5.12 8.24 31.24
CA ASP A 200 -5.96 7.69 32.31
C ASP A 200 -7.44 7.84 32.01
N TRP A 201 -7.87 9.01 31.55
CA TRP A 201 -9.28 9.26 31.20
C TRP A 201 -9.70 8.38 30.02
N LEU A 202 -8.91 8.31 28.94
CA LEU A 202 -9.15 7.47 27.80
C LEU A 202 -9.24 5.99 28.20
N HIS A 203 -8.27 5.52 28.99
CA HIS A 203 -8.24 4.14 29.45
C HIS A 203 -9.46 3.76 30.30
N ARG A 204 -9.89 4.64 31.23
CA ARG A 204 -11.07 4.36 32.08
C ARG A 204 -12.40 4.42 31.34
N ASN A 205 -12.52 5.24 30.29
CA ASN A 205 -13.78 5.47 29.57
C ASN A 205 -13.93 4.64 28.30
N ALA A 206 -12.85 3.95 27.86
CA ALA A 206 -12.88 3.17 26.64
C ALA A 206 -13.95 2.08 26.64
N ARG A 207 -14.71 2.02 25.54
CA ARG A 207 -15.80 1.07 25.32
C ARG A 207 -15.48 0.18 24.11
N THR A 208 -16.01 -1.04 24.13
CA THR A 208 -15.81 -1.96 23.00
C THR A 208 -16.63 -1.53 21.80
N THR A 209 -15.97 -1.29 20.68
CA THR A 209 -16.54 -1.05 19.35
C THR A 209 -16.15 -2.19 18.40
N LYS A 210 -16.85 -2.33 17.28
CA LYS A 210 -16.54 -3.34 16.27
C LYS A 210 -15.37 -2.87 15.39
N GLU A 211 -14.72 -3.82 14.71
CA GLU A 211 -13.79 -3.49 13.62
C GLU A 211 -14.48 -2.64 12.55
N PRO A 212 -13.84 -1.58 12.04
CA PRO A 212 -14.38 -0.83 10.91
C PRO A 212 -14.32 -1.66 9.62
N ARG A 213 -15.22 -1.39 8.68
CA ARG A 213 -15.16 -2.01 7.35
C ARG A 213 -13.84 -1.62 6.66
N ALA A 214 -13.37 -2.46 5.75
CA ALA A 214 -12.25 -2.12 4.89
C ALA A 214 -12.64 -0.98 3.94
N SER A 215 -11.68 -0.12 3.60
CA SER A 215 -11.92 0.99 2.67
C SER A 215 -12.31 0.51 1.28
N LEU A 216 -11.69 -0.59 0.81
CA LEU A 216 -12.00 -1.25 -0.47
C LEU A 216 -11.54 -2.71 -0.45
N THR A 217 -12.43 -3.64 -0.79
CA THR A 217 -12.09 -5.06 -1.01
C THR A 217 -12.85 -5.63 -2.21
N LEU A 218 -12.29 -6.70 -2.77
CA LEU A 218 -12.92 -7.56 -3.78
C LEU A 218 -13.06 -8.98 -3.23
N GLU A 219 -14.27 -9.52 -3.17
CA GLU A 219 -14.54 -10.80 -2.55
C GLU A 219 -15.35 -11.74 -3.47
N PRO A 220 -14.79 -12.93 -3.78
CA PRO A 220 -13.42 -13.39 -3.49
C PRO A 220 -12.38 -12.68 -4.37
N ALA A 221 -11.11 -12.62 -3.91
CA ALA A 221 -10.03 -12.03 -4.69
C ALA A 221 -9.51 -12.91 -5.83
N ALA A 222 -9.98 -14.16 -5.93
CA ALA A 222 -9.66 -15.07 -7.03
C ALA A 222 -10.87 -15.92 -7.37
N VAL A 223 -11.13 -16.06 -8.68
CA VAL A 223 -12.20 -16.89 -9.23
C VAL A 223 -11.65 -17.78 -10.34
N SER A 224 -12.35 -18.85 -10.69
CA SER A 224 -11.97 -19.70 -11.82
C SER A 224 -13.18 -20.32 -12.50
N GLY A 225 -12.97 -20.87 -13.70
CA GLY A 225 -14.01 -21.52 -14.48
C GLY A 225 -13.52 -21.93 -15.87
N ARG A 226 -14.41 -21.96 -16.85
CA ARG A 226 -14.10 -22.36 -18.24
C ARG A 226 -14.12 -21.18 -19.20
N ALA A 227 -13.35 -21.27 -20.26
CA ALA A 227 -13.51 -20.37 -21.39
C ALA A 227 -14.94 -20.44 -21.94
N GLY A 228 -15.48 -19.30 -22.36
CA GLY A 228 -16.88 -19.17 -22.79
C GLY A 228 -17.86 -18.89 -21.64
N GLU A 229 -17.41 -18.91 -20.39
CA GLU A 229 -18.23 -18.61 -19.21
C GLU A 229 -17.96 -17.22 -18.64
N ARG A 230 -18.84 -16.78 -17.77
CA ARG A 230 -18.63 -15.62 -16.91
C ARG A 230 -18.11 -16.09 -15.56
N LEU A 231 -16.85 -15.74 -15.26
CA LEU A 231 -16.19 -16.18 -14.03
C LEU A 231 -16.45 -15.18 -12.91
N GLY A 232 -16.96 -15.64 -11.79
CA GLY A 232 -17.34 -14.81 -10.68
C GLY A 232 -18.53 -15.37 -9.88
N PRO A 233 -19.26 -14.54 -9.13
CA PRO A 233 -19.06 -13.09 -8.97
C PRO A 233 -17.85 -12.72 -8.12
N VAL A 234 -17.29 -11.54 -8.41
CA VAL A 234 -16.39 -10.80 -7.53
C VAL A 234 -17.19 -9.61 -7.00
N THR A 235 -17.46 -9.59 -5.70
CA THR A 235 -18.27 -8.53 -5.08
C THR A 235 -17.38 -7.38 -4.64
N VAL A 236 -17.74 -6.16 -5.01
CA VAL A 236 -17.10 -4.93 -4.55
C VAL A 236 -17.59 -4.60 -3.15
N ARG A 237 -16.68 -4.29 -2.22
CA ARG A 237 -16.99 -3.75 -0.90
C ARG A 237 -16.17 -2.50 -0.68
N THR A 238 -16.86 -1.38 -0.46
CA THR A 238 -16.19 -0.08 -0.29
C THR A 238 -17.05 0.89 0.53
N ASP A 239 -16.38 1.87 1.14
CA ASP A 239 -17.03 3.02 1.76
C ASP A 239 -17.01 4.26 0.83
N ALA A 240 -16.38 4.15 -0.36
CA ALA A 240 -16.46 5.18 -1.39
C ALA A 240 -17.82 5.17 -2.10
N ASP A 241 -18.27 6.32 -2.57
CA ASP A 241 -19.51 6.44 -3.34
C ASP A 241 -19.46 5.61 -4.62
N GLN A 242 -18.28 5.56 -5.26
CA GLN A 242 -18.06 4.83 -6.50
C GLN A 242 -16.58 4.44 -6.63
N VAL A 243 -16.33 3.30 -7.28
CA VAL A 243 -14.99 2.85 -7.67
C VAL A 243 -14.86 2.83 -9.19
N SER A 244 -13.67 3.14 -9.70
CA SER A 244 -13.31 2.90 -11.10
C SER A 244 -12.93 1.44 -11.27
N VAL A 245 -13.38 0.82 -12.35
CA VAL A 245 -13.05 -0.58 -12.71
C VAL A 245 -12.14 -0.58 -13.92
N SER A 246 -10.92 -1.10 -13.76
CA SER A 246 -9.95 -1.29 -14.84
C SER A 246 -9.98 -2.74 -15.30
N PRO A 247 -10.25 -2.98 -16.60
CA PRO A 247 -10.20 -4.32 -17.17
C PRO A 247 -8.76 -4.87 -17.20
N PRO A 248 -8.57 -6.15 -17.52
CA PRO A 248 -7.26 -6.75 -17.75
C PRO A 248 -6.41 -5.93 -18.73
N VAL A 249 -5.10 -5.91 -18.52
CA VAL A 249 -4.15 -5.10 -19.34
C VAL A 249 -4.21 -5.47 -20.82
N ASP A 250 -4.43 -6.74 -21.12
CA ASP A 250 -4.51 -7.31 -22.48
C ASP A 250 -5.97 -7.48 -22.99
N ALA A 251 -6.95 -6.86 -22.33
CA ALA A 251 -8.37 -7.00 -22.65
C ALA A 251 -8.70 -6.78 -24.13
N ALA A 252 -8.05 -5.80 -24.76
CA ALA A 252 -8.27 -5.49 -26.17
C ALA A 252 -7.79 -6.61 -27.12
N ALA A 253 -6.74 -7.34 -26.75
CA ALA A 253 -6.17 -8.42 -27.55
C ALA A 253 -6.84 -9.77 -27.23
N SER A 254 -7.12 -10.03 -25.95
CA SER A 254 -7.73 -11.28 -25.49
C SER A 254 -9.25 -11.32 -25.62
N GLY A 255 -9.91 -10.16 -25.76
CA GLY A 255 -11.36 -10.03 -25.77
C GLY A 255 -12.00 -10.26 -24.39
N ILE A 256 -11.21 -10.40 -23.32
CA ILE A 256 -11.70 -10.60 -21.96
C ILE A 256 -12.26 -9.27 -21.44
N ALA A 257 -13.52 -9.26 -21.03
CA ALA A 257 -14.18 -8.09 -20.51
C ALA A 257 -14.58 -8.25 -19.03
N VAL A 258 -14.65 -7.15 -18.30
CA VAL A 258 -15.29 -7.09 -17.00
C VAL A 258 -16.74 -6.66 -17.18
N THR A 259 -17.69 -7.45 -16.67
CA THR A 259 -19.12 -7.24 -16.88
C THR A 259 -19.91 -7.30 -15.58
N ASP A 260 -21.12 -6.74 -15.60
CA ASP A 260 -22.11 -6.91 -14.53
C ASP A 260 -22.84 -8.27 -14.62
N GLU A 261 -23.84 -8.47 -13.75
CA GLU A 261 -24.70 -9.67 -13.75
C GLU A 261 -25.46 -9.87 -15.05
N LYS A 262 -25.74 -8.80 -15.80
CA LYS A 262 -26.48 -8.86 -17.07
C LYS A 262 -25.56 -9.08 -18.27
N GLY A 263 -24.24 -9.06 -18.07
CA GLY A 263 -23.23 -9.18 -19.11
C GLY A 263 -22.87 -7.87 -19.80
N ALA A 264 -23.32 -6.72 -19.28
CA ALA A 264 -22.92 -5.42 -19.79
C ALA A 264 -21.50 -5.05 -19.27
N PRO A 265 -20.61 -4.54 -20.15
CA PRO A 265 -19.30 -4.07 -19.72
C PRO A 265 -19.41 -2.95 -18.69
N VAL A 266 -18.55 -3.00 -17.67
CA VAL A 266 -18.52 -1.99 -16.58
C VAL A 266 -17.16 -1.31 -16.51
N THR A 267 -17.18 -0.01 -16.24
CA THR A 267 -15.99 0.83 -15.96
C THR A 267 -16.06 1.46 -14.59
N SER A 268 -17.18 1.31 -13.88
CA SER A 268 -17.37 1.77 -12.50
C SER A 268 -18.34 0.85 -11.76
N ALA A 269 -18.24 0.83 -10.44
CA ALA A 269 -19.09 0.04 -9.57
C ALA A 269 -19.30 0.74 -8.21
N THR A 270 -20.27 0.27 -7.43
CA THR A 270 -20.60 0.74 -6.09
C THR A 270 -20.53 -0.42 -5.07
N ASP A 271 -20.69 -0.12 -3.77
CA ASP A 271 -20.71 -1.17 -2.74
C ASP A 271 -21.80 -2.20 -3.03
N GLY A 272 -21.43 -3.47 -3.03
CA GLY A 272 -22.31 -4.61 -3.26
C GLY A 272 -22.42 -5.05 -4.72
N ASP A 273 -21.92 -4.27 -5.66
CA ASP A 273 -21.94 -4.65 -7.07
C ASP A 273 -21.11 -5.92 -7.32
N ARG A 274 -21.56 -6.73 -8.29
CA ARG A 274 -20.97 -8.00 -8.65
C ARG A 274 -20.33 -7.89 -10.02
N LEU A 275 -19.03 -8.11 -10.06
CA LEU A 275 -18.21 -8.10 -11.28
C LEU A 275 -17.93 -9.52 -11.74
N TYR A 276 -17.89 -9.70 -13.04
CA TYR A 276 -17.59 -10.99 -13.69
C TYR A 276 -16.53 -10.80 -14.76
N PHE A 277 -15.64 -11.78 -14.91
CA PHE A 277 -14.79 -11.87 -16.08
C PHE A 277 -15.54 -12.62 -17.18
N ALA A 278 -15.87 -11.96 -18.27
CA ALA A 278 -16.40 -12.58 -19.47
C ALA A 278 -15.23 -13.05 -20.33
N VAL A 279 -14.96 -14.34 -20.31
CA VAL A 279 -13.89 -14.97 -21.09
C VAL A 279 -14.51 -15.47 -22.40
N PRO A 280 -14.03 -15.06 -23.59
CA PRO A 280 -14.55 -15.56 -24.86
C PRO A 280 -14.40 -17.08 -24.98
N LYS A 281 -15.31 -17.71 -25.70
CA LYS A 281 -15.19 -19.12 -26.07
C LYS A 281 -13.93 -19.28 -26.91
N ASP A 282 -13.28 -20.41 -26.81
CA ASP A 282 -12.05 -20.75 -27.55
C ASP A 282 -10.82 -19.89 -27.13
N THR A 283 -10.90 -19.16 -25.99
CA THR A 283 -9.73 -18.52 -25.39
C THR A 283 -8.84 -19.60 -24.77
N ALA A 284 -7.57 -19.62 -25.16
CA ALA A 284 -6.59 -20.56 -24.59
C ALA A 284 -6.53 -20.43 -23.06
N ASP A 285 -6.19 -21.52 -22.38
CA ASP A 285 -6.02 -21.57 -20.93
C ASP A 285 -5.16 -20.42 -20.43
N GLY A 286 -5.59 -19.78 -19.36
CA GLY A 286 -4.88 -18.59 -18.91
C GLY A 286 -5.40 -17.97 -17.62
N THR A 287 -4.85 -16.79 -17.36
CA THR A 287 -5.21 -15.97 -16.19
C THR A 287 -5.39 -14.52 -16.61
N ALA A 288 -6.26 -13.80 -15.92
CA ALA A 288 -6.43 -12.36 -16.07
C ALA A 288 -6.66 -11.72 -14.70
N SER A 289 -6.45 -10.41 -14.60
CA SER A 289 -6.76 -9.66 -13.39
C SER A 289 -7.52 -8.38 -13.72
N LEU A 290 -8.48 -8.02 -12.90
CA LEU A 290 -9.09 -6.70 -12.85
C LEU A 290 -8.57 -5.92 -11.66
N ALA A 291 -8.56 -4.61 -11.76
CA ALA A 291 -8.27 -3.72 -10.65
C ALA A 291 -9.45 -2.76 -10.44
N VAL A 292 -9.72 -2.44 -9.19
CA VAL A 292 -10.65 -1.37 -8.81
C VAL A 292 -9.91 -0.33 -7.99
N GLN A 293 -10.29 0.93 -8.12
CA GLN A 293 -9.67 2.04 -7.43
C GLN A 293 -10.71 3.10 -7.07
N ALA A 294 -10.53 3.72 -5.91
CA ALA A 294 -11.33 4.87 -5.47
C ALA A 294 -10.46 5.87 -4.70
N THR A 295 -11.00 7.06 -4.50
CA THR A 295 -10.49 8.04 -3.53
C THR A 295 -11.52 8.17 -2.43
N THR A 296 -11.11 7.89 -1.19
CA THR A 296 -11.98 7.94 0.00
C THR A 296 -11.16 8.11 1.27
N SER A 297 -11.80 8.49 2.36
CA SER A 297 -11.17 8.46 3.68
C SER A 297 -11.14 7.02 4.20
N VAL A 298 -9.96 6.56 4.61
CA VAL A 298 -9.82 5.23 5.24
C VAL A 298 -10.44 5.26 6.63
N PRO A 299 -11.29 4.29 7.01
CA PRO A 299 -11.99 4.32 8.29
C PRO A 299 -11.07 4.22 9.51
N VAL A 300 -11.30 5.08 10.52
CA VAL A 300 -10.53 5.08 11.77
C VAL A 300 -10.64 3.75 12.50
N GLY A 301 -9.48 3.24 12.92
CA GLY A 301 -9.33 1.95 13.57
C GLY A 301 -9.00 0.80 12.61
N ARG A 302 -8.78 1.06 11.29
CA ARG A 302 -8.18 0.05 10.40
C ARG A 302 -6.74 -0.20 10.81
N ALA A 303 -6.33 -1.46 10.81
CA ALA A 303 -4.94 -1.82 11.05
C ALA A 303 -4.12 -1.71 9.76
N PHE A 304 -2.83 -1.43 9.92
CA PHE A 304 -1.85 -1.37 8.86
C PHE A 304 -0.67 -2.26 9.26
N ALA A 305 -0.50 -3.37 8.56
CA ALA A 305 0.60 -4.30 8.78
C ALA A 305 1.72 -4.06 7.78
N GLY A 306 2.95 -4.16 8.23
CA GLY A 306 4.12 -4.06 7.37
C GLY A 306 4.24 -5.21 6.38
N ALA A 307 4.78 -4.94 5.21
CA ALA A 307 5.12 -5.97 4.23
C ALA A 307 6.34 -6.82 4.67
N GLY A 308 7.13 -6.32 5.62
CA GLY A 308 8.26 -6.95 6.28
C GLY A 308 8.10 -6.92 7.80
N ARG A 309 9.20 -7.22 8.53
CA ARG A 309 9.25 -7.09 9.99
C ARG A 309 9.24 -5.61 10.38
N THR A 310 8.12 -5.11 10.80
CA THR A 310 7.96 -3.76 11.34
C THR A 310 6.70 -3.71 12.18
N GLN A 311 6.69 -2.80 13.13
CA GLN A 311 5.63 -2.59 14.09
C GLN A 311 4.26 -2.39 13.42
N THR A 312 3.22 -3.10 13.87
CA THR A 312 1.85 -2.91 13.38
C THR A 312 1.29 -1.56 13.84
N GLN A 313 0.59 -0.88 12.95
CA GLN A 313 0.00 0.44 13.17
C GLN A 313 -1.53 0.38 13.15
N ILE A 314 -2.20 1.32 13.82
CA ILE A 314 -3.64 1.49 13.78
C ILE A 314 -4.01 2.92 13.36
N LEU A 315 -4.95 3.05 12.44
CA LEU A 315 -5.32 4.33 11.84
C LEU A 315 -6.07 5.22 12.81
N ALA A 316 -5.55 6.43 12.99
CA ALA A 316 -6.14 7.48 13.79
C ALA A 316 -6.76 8.60 12.95
N GLY A 317 -6.33 8.76 11.71
CA GLY A 317 -6.87 9.78 10.81
C GLY A 317 -6.40 9.56 9.37
N SER A 318 -7.22 9.98 8.42
CA SER A 318 -6.96 9.88 6.98
C SER A 318 -7.40 11.19 6.32
N SER A 319 -6.59 11.70 5.39
CA SER A 319 -7.12 12.54 4.34
C SER A 319 -7.85 11.69 3.32
N GLU A 320 -8.46 12.28 2.30
CA GLU A 320 -8.84 11.57 1.10
C GLU A 320 -7.62 10.84 0.53
N SER A 321 -7.74 9.55 0.34
CA SER A 321 -6.64 8.65 0.03
C SER A 321 -7.03 7.70 -1.08
N THR A 322 -6.08 7.38 -1.94
CA THR A 322 -6.28 6.38 -2.98
C THR A 322 -6.29 4.99 -2.35
N VAL A 323 -7.37 4.26 -2.62
CA VAL A 323 -7.52 2.85 -2.22
C VAL A 323 -7.70 1.99 -3.45
N SER A 324 -7.14 0.79 -3.45
CA SER A 324 -7.22 -0.13 -4.58
C SER A 324 -7.43 -1.57 -4.14
N ALA A 325 -8.02 -2.38 -5.03
CA ALA A 325 -8.11 -3.81 -4.84
C ALA A 325 -8.01 -4.52 -6.20
N ARG A 326 -7.51 -5.75 -6.19
CA ARG A 326 -7.38 -6.58 -7.39
C ARG A 326 -8.04 -7.92 -7.19
N ALA A 327 -8.64 -8.45 -8.28
CA ALA A 327 -9.10 -9.83 -8.32
C ALA A 327 -8.57 -10.53 -9.58
N ALA A 328 -8.29 -11.82 -9.46
CA ALA A 328 -7.80 -12.63 -10.56
C ALA A 328 -8.83 -13.66 -11.00
N ALA A 329 -8.81 -13.97 -12.27
CA ALA A 329 -9.53 -15.10 -12.83
C ALA A 329 -8.55 -16.09 -13.47
N THR A 330 -8.85 -17.38 -13.36
CA THR A 330 -8.13 -18.46 -14.06
C THR A 330 -9.15 -19.30 -14.80
N TRP A 331 -8.86 -19.66 -16.04
CA TRP A 331 -9.71 -20.53 -16.82
C TRP A 331 -8.91 -21.60 -17.56
N ALA A 332 -9.58 -22.69 -17.82
CA ALA A 332 -9.10 -23.75 -18.68
C ALA A 332 -10.26 -24.26 -19.54
N GLU A 333 -9.99 -24.70 -20.75
CA GLU A 333 -11.00 -25.37 -21.60
C GLU A 333 -11.32 -26.74 -21.01
N THR A 334 -10.28 -27.50 -20.66
CA THR A 334 -10.36 -28.81 -19.99
C THR A 334 -9.30 -28.89 -18.91
N GLY A 335 -9.46 -29.81 -17.96
CA GLY A 335 -8.51 -30.00 -16.87
C GLY A 335 -8.86 -29.22 -15.62
N ALA A 336 -7.87 -28.97 -14.77
CA ALA A 336 -8.04 -28.21 -13.53
C ALA A 336 -8.00 -26.71 -13.80
N ALA A 337 -8.92 -25.97 -13.20
CA ALA A 337 -8.94 -24.50 -13.24
C ALA A 337 -8.86 -23.97 -11.78
N PRO A 338 -7.65 -23.73 -11.24
CA PRO A 338 -7.49 -23.34 -9.85
C PRO A 338 -7.68 -21.84 -9.62
N ALA A 339 -8.26 -21.48 -8.46
CA ALA A 339 -8.22 -20.15 -7.89
C ALA A 339 -7.64 -20.24 -6.47
N LEU A 340 -6.60 -19.48 -6.20
CA LEU A 340 -5.89 -19.51 -4.93
C LEU A 340 -5.91 -18.15 -4.24
N THR A 341 -6.15 -18.17 -2.93
CA THR A 341 -6.01 -16.99 -2.06
C THR A 341 -5.27 -17.37 -0.80
N ALA A 342 -4.54 -16.41 -0.21
CA ALA A 342 -3.87 -16.57 1.07
C ALA A 342 -4.35 -15.50 2.06
N ARG A 343 -4.50 -15.89 3.34
CA ARG A 343 -4.79 -14.98 4.46
C ARG A 343 -4.02 -15.42 5.69
N LYS A 344 -3.45 -14.48 6.43
CA LYS A 344 -2.88 -14.77 7.73
C LYS A 344 -4.00 -15.24 8.67
N ASN A 345 -3.75 -16.26 9.44
CA ASN A 345 -4.66 -16.78 10.46
C ASN A 345 -3.98 -16.74 11.82
N CYS A 346 -4.04 -15.59 12.48
CA CYS A 346 -3.42 -15.40 13.78
C CYS A 346 -4.00 -16.32 14.87
N ALA A 347 -5.27 -16.70 14.75
CA ALA A 347 -5.89 -17.63 15.70
C ALA A 347 -5.29 -19.04 15.61
N LYS A 348 -4.75 -19.44 14.46
CA LYS A 348 -4.13 -20.76 14.25
C LYS A 348 -2.60 -20.72 14.14
N GLY A 349 -1.98 -19.54 14.22
CA GLY A 349 -0.53 -19.38 14.08
C GLY A 349 -0.04 -19.85 12.72
N GLY A 350 -0.59 -19.30 11.63
CA GLY A 350 -0.21 -19.71 10.29
C GLY A 350 -0.87 -18.91 9.18
N VAL A 351 -0.79 -19.45 7.97
CA VAL A 351 -1.39 -18.86 6.76
C VAL A 351 -2.40 -19.83 6.17
N ASP A 352 -3.64 -19.40 6.02
CA ASP A 352 -4.71 -20.13 5.35
C ASP A 352 -4.58 -19.95 3.84
N ILE A 353 -4.27 -21.02 3.13
CA ILE A 353 -4.33 -21.08 1.66
C ILE A 353 -5.66 -21.71 1.27
N THR A 354 -6.53 -20.93 0.65
CA THR A 354 -7.80 -21.41 0.11
C THR A 354 -7.64 -21.68 -1.38
N ALA A 355 -7.85 -22.94 -1.78
CA ALA A 355 -7.81 -23.40 -3.15
C ALA A 355 -9.20 -23.82 -3.60
N ALA A 356 -9.71 -23.19 -4.64
CA ALA A 356 -10.92 -23.59 -5.36
C ALA A 356 -10.52 -24.13 -6.73
N ASN A 357 -11.17 -25.21 -7.19
CA ASN A 357 -10.97 -25.78 -8.51
C ASN A 357 -12.32 -25.86 -9.23
N ARG A 358 -12.51 -25.07 -10.27
CA ARG A 358 -13.73 -25.04 -11.09
C ARG A 358 -13.58 -25.75 -12.43
N GLY A 359 -12.45 -26.43 -12.64
CA GLY A 359 -12.24 -27.31 -13.78
C GLY A 359 -12.94 -28.66 -13.65
N ASP A 360 -12.72 -29.55 -14.60
CA ASP A 360 -13.32 -30.91 -14.67
C ASP A 360 -12.37 -32.03 -14.21
N GLN A 361 -11.10 -31.70 -13.93
CA GLN A 361 -10.12 -32.64 -13.39
C GLN A 361 -9.66 -32.17 -11.99
N PRO A 362 -9.16 -33.07 -11.16
CA PRO A 362 -8.55 -32.69 -9.88
C PRO A 362 -7.35 -31.75 -10.07
N PHE A 363 -7.18 -30.78 -9.15
CA PHE A 363 -6.03 -29.93 -9.03
C PHE A 363 -5.11 -30.45 -7.93
N THR A 364 -3.96 -30.93 -8.30
CA THR A 364 -2.94 -31.40 -7.32
C THR A 364 -1.76 -30.45 -7.34
N PHE A 365 -1.30 -30.05 -6.14
CA PHE A 365 -0.20 -29.15 -5.93
C PHE A 365 0.56 -29.49 -4.64
N GLU A 366 1.81 -29.09 -4.57
CA GLU A 366 2.64 -29.19 -3.37
C GLU A 366 2.59 -27.86 -2.60
N LEU A 367 2.46 -27.93 -1.28
CA LEU A 367 2.48 -26.79 -0.38
C LEU A 367 3.22 -27.17 0.91
N ALA A 368 4.31 -26.46 1.19
CA ALA A 368 5.19 -26.71 2.35
C ALA A 368 5.61 -28.20 2.48
N GLY A 369 5.99 -28.83 1.34
CA GLY A 369 6.43 -30.23 1.30
C GLY A 369 5.30 -31.27 1.43
N THR A 370 4.04 -30.85 1.36
CA THR A 370 2.88 -31.75 1.40
C THR A 370 2.05 -31.62 0.13
N GLU A 371 1.70 -32.77 -0.46
CA GLU A 371 0.83 -32.82 -1.61
C GLU A 371 -0.64 -32.63 -1.20
N HIS A 372 -1.34 -31.77 -1.93
CA HIS A 372 -2.77 -31.50 -1.74
C HIS A 372 -3.52 -31.67 -3.05
N THR A 373 -4.67 -32.35 -2.99
CA THR A 373 -5.57 -32.53 -4.14
C THR A 373 -6.92 -31.89 -3.86
N ILE A 374 -7.39 -31.05 -4.79
CA ILE A 374 -8.70 -30.42 -4.79
C ILE A 374 -9.51 -31.02 -5.92
N ALA A 375 -10.58 -31.73 -5.61
CA ALA A 375 -11.45 -32.36 -6.59
C ALA A 375 -12.09 -31.30 -7.53
N ALA A 376 -12.51 -31.73 -8.69
CA ALA A 376 -13.30 -30.91 -9.62
C ALA A 376 -14.52 -30.30 -8.92
N GLY A 377 -14.77 -29.02 -9.08
CA GLY A 377 -15.85 -28.26 -8.45
C GLY A 377 -15.67 -27.95 -6.95
N ALA A 378 -14.62 -28.46 -6.29
CA ALA A 378 -14.42 -28.32 -4.86
C ALA A 378 -13.64 -27.07 -4.46
N THR A 379 -13.74 -26.73 -3.16
CA THR A 379 -12.93 -25.70 -2.50
C THR A 379 -12.42 -26.26 -1.19
N ARG A 380 -11.16 -26.02 -0.86
CA ARG A 380 -10.53 -26.44 0.40
C ARG A 380 -9.58 -25.37 0.92
N THR A 381 -9.58 -25.17 2.23
CA THR A 381 -8.59 -24.33 2.91
C THR A 381 -7.59 -25.22 3.65
N VAL A 382 -6.32 -24.93 3.47
CA VAL A 382 -5.19 -25.56 4.16
C VAL A 382 -4.49 -24.49 4.99
N THR A 383 -4.32 -24.71 6.29
CA THR A 383 -3.53 -23.84 7.14
C THR A 383 -2.08 -24.34 7.14
N VAL A 384 -1.14 -23.50 6.71
CA VAL A 384 0.30 -23.75 6.81
C VAL A 384 0.79 -23.10 8.10
N PRO A 385 1.33 -23.86 9.06
CA PRO A 385 1.92 -23.28 10.27
C PRO A 385 3.12 -22.39 9.90
N VAL A 386 3.18 -21.21 10.47
CA VAL A 386 4.31 -20.29 10.36
C VAL A 386 4.60 -19.78 11.75
N ALA A 387 5.87 -19.75 12.16
CA ALA A 387 6.23 -19.21 13.47
C ALA A 387 6.04 -17.70 13.51
N GLU A 388 5.83 -17.18 14.71
CA GLU A 388 5.74 -15.73 14.95
C GLU A 388 7.00 -15.02 14.44
N ASP A 389 6.84 -13.84 13.85
CA ASP A 389 7.89 -13.04 13.21
C ASP A 389 8.63 -13.73 12.05
N GLN A 390 8.14 -14.85 11.57
CA GLN A 390 8.74 -15.57 10.46
C GLN A 390 8.21 -15.11 9.11
N ALA A 391 9.13 -14.83 8.19
CA ALA A 391 8.81 -14.63 6.78
C ALA A 391 8.39 -15.95 6.14
N TYR A 392 7.40 -15.89 5.25
CA TYR A 392 6.96 -17.00 4.42
C TYR A 392 6.97 -16.63 2.94
N ASP A 393 7.24 -17.64 2.11
CA ASP A 393 7.19 -17.57 0.65
C ASP A 393 6.64 -18.93 0.15
N PHE A 394 5.38 -18.93 -0.27
CA PHE A 394 4.70 -20.13 -0.78
C PHE A 394 4.42 -19.94 -2.27
N THR A 395 5.13 -20.66 -3.09
CA THR A 395 4.86 -20.71 -4.53
C THR A 395 4.14 -22.01 -4.89
N ILE A 396 2.95 -21.87 -5.44
CA ILE A 396 2.10 -22.98 -5.91
C ILE A 396 2.04 -22.92 -7.42
N THR A 397 2.40 -24.02 -8.06
CA THR A 397 2.34 -24.20 -9.52
C THR A 397 1.19 -25.13 -9.90
N GLY A 398 0.71 -24.99 -11.12
CA GLY A 398 -0.41 -25.77 -11.64
C GLY A 398 -0.33 -25.96 -13.15
N PRO A 399 -1.40 -26.50 -13.76
CA PRO A 399 -1.46 -26.74 -15.19
C PRO A 399 -1.39 -25.45 -16.00
N ALA A 400 -1.04 -25.58 -17.29
CA ALA A 400 -0.95 -24.47 -18.25
C ALA A 400 -0.05 -23.29 -17.78
N GLY A 401 0.98 -23.58 -16.97
CA GLY A 401 1.88 -22.53 -16.46
C GLY A 401 1.29 -21.69 -15.33
N PHE A 402 0.16 -22.09 -14.74
CA PHE A 402 -0.39 -21.43 -13.56
C PHE A 402 0.65 -21.37 -12.44
N THR A 403 0.90 -20.20 -11.91
CA THR A 403 1.79 -19.99 -10.77
C THR A 403 1.22 -18.91 -9.87
N ARG A 404 1.23 -19.15 -8.56
CA ARG A 404 0.87 -18.18 -7.53
C ARG A 404 1.88 -18.21 -6.40
N THR A 405 2.40 -17.05 -6.07
CA THR A 405 3.30 -16.86 -4.93
C THR A 405 2.62 -16.01 -3.87
N PHE A 406 2.74 -16.43 -2.62
CA PHE A 406 2.24 -15.73 -1.45
C PHE A 406 3.39 -15.48 -0.49
N THR A 407 3.73 -14.21 -0.26
CA THR A 407 4.83 -13.81 0.60
C THR A 407 4.34 -12.90 1.72
N GLY A 408 5.03 -12.90 2.85
CA GLY A 408 4.73 -12.03 3.97
C GLY A 408 5.51 -12.41 5.21
N VAL A 409 5.18 -11.78 6.32
CA VAL A 409 5.65 -12.11 7.67
C VAL A 409 4.41 -12.40 8.52
N LEU A 410 4.42 -13.48 9.28
CA LEU A 410 3.40 -13.72 10.30
C LEU A 410 3.77 -12.89 11.53
N ASP A 411 2.93 -11.90 11.85
CA ASP A 411 3.09 -11.00 13.00
C ASP A 411 1.71 -10.90 13.66
N CYS A 412 1.50 -11.72 14.66
CA CYS A 412 0.22 -11.94 15.31
C CYS A 412 0.26 -11.66 16.82
N ALA A 413 1.43 -11.51 17.42
CA ALA A 413 1.60 -11.30 18.86
C ALA A 413 2.35 -9.99 19.15
N THR A 414 1.92 -9.29 20.17
CA THR A 414 2.59 -8.07 20.68
C THR A 414 3.68 -8.36 21.70
N SER A 415 3.86 -9.60 22.09
CA SER A 415 4.80 -9.96 23.16
C SER A 415 5.61 -11.19 22.81
N GLY A 416 6.91 -11.11 22.99
CA GLY A 416 7.71 -12.29 23.28
C GLY A 416 8.97 -12.52 22.49
N SER A 417 9.22 -11.93 21.33
CA SER A 417 10.38 -12.35 20.55
C SER A 417 11.70 -11.66 20.93
N VAL A 418 11.66 -10.51 21.60
CA VAL A 418 12.88 -9.79 21.97
C VAL A 418 13.35 -10.10 23.39
N LEU A 419 12.43 -10.40 24.32
CA LEU A 419 12.79 -10.67 25.71
C LEU A 419 13.23 -12.12 25.99
N ASP A 420 12.90 -13.07 25.14
CA ASP A 420 13.27 -14.48 25.29
C ASP A 420 14.58 -14.86 24.57
N ARG A 421 15.13 -13.99 23.73
CA ARG A 421 16.43 -14.20 23.05
C ARG A 421 17.68 -13.73 23.81
N GLU A 422 17.52 -13.09 24.97
CA GLU A 422 18.65 -12.65 25.81
C GLU A 422 19.34 -13.80 26.60
N SER A 423 19.15 -15.05 26.22
CA SER A 423 19.83 -16.18 26.91
C SER A 423 21.11 -16.68 26.24
N GLU A 424 21.46 -16.17 25.05
CA GLU A 424 22.75 -16.54 24.41
C GLU A 424 23.36 -15.32 23.70
N GLY A 425 24.34 -14.65 24.34
CA GLY A 425 25.27 -13.75 23.69
C GLY A 425 25.08 -12.26 23.97
N ASP A 426 25.93 -11.78 24.84
CA ASP A 426 26.31 -10.40 25.10
C ASP A 426 26.35 -9.51 23.86
N ALA A 427 25.35 -8.65 23.69
CA ALA A 427 25.40 -7.39 22.97
C ALA A 427 24.17 -6.57 23.36
N GLY A 428 24.37 -5.39 23.96
CA GLY A 428 23.33 -4.50 24.40
C GLY A 428 22.32 -4.21 23.29
N ASN A 429 21.15 -4.84 23.36
CA ASN A 429 20.02 -4.53 22.50
C ASN A 429 19.04 -3.67 23.29
N ASP A 430 19.08 -2.38 23.00
CA ASP A 430 17.93 -1.51 23.19
C ASP A 430 16.71 -2.17 22.55
N ILE A 431 15.59 -2.25 23.29
CA ILE A 431 14.28 -2.47 22.69
C ILE A 431 14.16 -1.42 21.60
N GLY A 432 13.99 -1.84 20.34
CA GLY A 432 14.03 -0.94 19.20
C GLY A 432 13.06 0.21 19.38
N THR A 433 13.60 1.32 19.82
CA THR A 433 12.89 2.57 20.01
C THR A 433 12.33 3.02 18.67
N GLN A 434 11.13 3.54 18.70
CA GLN A 434 10.56 4.30 17.58
C GLN A 434 11.63 5.32 17.16
N SER A 435 12.29 5.11 16.01
CA SER A 435 13.40 5.97 15.59
C SER A 435 12.87 7.36 15.23
N ALA A 436 12.97 8.28 16.20
CA ALA A 436 12.95 9.71 15.90
C ALA A 436 14.36 10.10 15.48
N GLN A 437 14.70 9.99 14.20
CA GLN A 437 15.94 10.55 13.69
C GLN A 437 15.84 12.07 13.72
N GLN A 438 16.47 12.67 14.74
CA GLN A 438 16.84 14.08 14.68
C GLN A 438 17.96 14.24 13.65
N SER A 439 17.67 14.94 12.57
CA SER A 439 18.68 15.49 11.66
C SER A 439 19.49 16.54 12.45
N VAL A 440 20.65 16.18 12.96
CA VAL A 440 21.64 17.13 13.46
C VAL A 440 22.35 17.78 12.27
N PRO A 441 22.45 19.10 12.20
CA PRO A 441 23.25 19.77 11.18
C PRO A 441 24.72 19.40 11.38
N ALA A 442 25.38 18.96 10.32
CA ALA A 442 26.81 18.70 10.30
C ALA A 442 27.59 19.98 10.57
N THR A 443 28.21 20.07 11.74
CA THR A 443 29.22 21.08 12.04
C THR A 443 30.57 20.54 11.56
N THR A 444 31.12 21.17 10.53
CA THR A 444 32.49 20.97 10.08
C THR A 444 33.49 21.41 11.17
N GLY A 445 34.20 20.47 11.71
CA GLY A 445 35.34 20.71 12.61
C GLY A 445 36.46 19.75 12.30
N SER A 446 37.48 20.25 11.62
CA SER A 446 38.74 19.60 11.27
C SER A 446 39.59 19.39 12.52
N VAL A 447 40.05 18.16 12.79
CA VAL A 447 41.31 17.90 13.52
C VAL A 447 41.92 16.58 13.07
N THR A 448 43.14 16.68 12.57
CA THR A 448 44.11 15.63 12.25
C THR A 448 44.58 14.89 13.50
N SER A 449 44.68 13.56 13.45
CA SER A 449 45.86 12.79 13.90
C SER A 449 45.59 11.28 13.81
N GLY A 450 46.47 10.58 13.15
CA GLY A 450 46.52 9.21 12.76
C GLY A 450 46.46 8.16 13.85
N LEU A 451 46.10 6.96 13.37
CA LEU A 451 46.71 5.68 13.71
C LEU A 451 46.07 4.60 12.81
N GLU A 452 46.95 3.78 12.24
CA GLU A 452 46.62 2.66 11.36
C GLU A 452 45.79 1.59 12.12
N GLY A 453 44.83 0.99 11.39
CA GLY A 453 44.09 -0.17 11.85
C GLY A 453 43.22 -0.75 10.74
N ASP A 454 43.53 -1.90 10.28
CA ASP A 454 42.98 -2.81 9.32
C ASP A 454 41.48 -2.64 9.01
N LEU A 455 41.18 -2.38 7.74
CA LEU A 455 39.77 -2.36 7.23
C LEU A 455 39.43 -3.75 6.68
N ALA A 456 38.49 -4.40 7.33
CA ALA A 456 37.85 -5.61 6.82
C ALA A 456 37.07 -5.28 5.54
N GLU A 457 37.43 -5.94 4.47
CA GLU A 457 36.87 -5.91 3.12
C GLU A 457 35.46 -6.52 3.13
N THR A 458 34.41 -5.69 3.08
CA THR A 458 33.05 -6.17 2.84
C THR A 458 32.77 -6.16 1.34
N GLY A 459 32.56 -7.36 0.77
CA GLY A 459 32.43 -7.64 -0.64
C GLY A 459 31.43 -6.78 -1.39
N GLY A 460 31.91 -6.02 -2.36
CA GLY A 460 31.13 -5.36 -3.38
C GLY A 460 30.68 -6.36 -4.44
N SER A 461 29.39 -6.32 -4.80
CA SER A 461 28.85 -7.14 -5.87
C SER A 461 29.50 -6.82 -7.21
N SER A 462 29.81 -7.86 -8.00
CA SER A 462 30.53 -7.84 -9.29
C SER A 462 29.84 -7.08 -10.45
N ALA A 463 28.76 -6.33 -10.22
CA ALA A 463 28.03 -5.60 -11.24
C ALA A 463 28.50 -4.13 -11.43
N THR A 464 29.29 -3.58 -10.50
CA THR A 464 29.72 -2.18 -10.54
C THR A 464 30.64 -1.80 -11.73
N PRO A 465 31.55 -2.66 -12.22
CA PRO A 465 32.38 -2.30 -13.37
C PRO A 465 31.59 -2.23 -14.69
N MET A 466 30.48 -2.95 -14.83
CA MET A 466 29.68 -2.95 -16.06
C MET A 466 28.89 -1.66 -16.24
N LEU A 467 28.36 -1.08 -15.17
CA LEU A 467 27.62 0.19 -15.18
C LEU A 467 28.56 1.37 -15.47
N ALA A 468 29.78 1.36 -14.95
CA ALA A 468 30.77 2.38 -15.24
C ALA A 468 31.22 2.36 -16.71
N ALA A 469 31.37 1.18 -17.31
CA ALA A 469 31.74 1.03 -18.72
C ALA A 469 30.66 1.56 -19.67
N VAL A 470 29.39 1.35 -19.36
CA VAL A 470 28.25 1.87 -20.16
C VAL A 470 28.18 3.39 -20.08
N ALA A 471 28.38 3.99 -18.91
CA ALA A 471 28.37 5.44 -18.73
C ALA A 471 29.50 6.13 -19.49
N ILE A 472 30.72 5.56 -19.48
CA ILE A 472 31.88 6.09 -20.25
C ILE A 472 31.63 5.92 -21.75
N GLY A 473 31.08 4.81 -22.20
CA GLY A 473 30.72 4.54 -23.59
C GLY A 473 29.75 5.59 -24.16
N LEU A 474 28.70 5.93 -23.39
CA LEU A 474 27.72 6.95 -23.78
C LEU A 474 28.31 8.37 -23.85
N LEU A 475 29.23 8.72 -22.94
CA LEU A 475 29.93 10.01 -22.97
C LEU A 475 30.86 10.16 -24.20
N VAL A 476 31.53 9.10 -24.61
CA VAL A 476 32.40 9.10 -25.80
C VAL A 476 31.58 9.20 -27.08
N VAL A 477 30.49 8.46 -27.21
CA VAL A 477 29.61 8.53 -28.39
C VAL A 477 28.87 9.86 -28.47
N GLY A 478 28.34 10.38 -27.35
CA GLY A 478 27.67 11.69 -27.30
C GLY A 478 28.61 12.84 -27.53
N GLY A 479 29.80 12.82 -26.93
CA GLY A 479 30.84 13.85 -27.15
C GLY A 479 31.38 13.86 -28.57
N GLY A 480 31.59 12.68 -29.18
CA GLY A 480 31.99 12.53 -30.57
C GLY A 480 31.00 13.13 -31.58
N ALA A 481 29.71 12.84 -31.36
CA ALA A 481 28.64 13.40 -32.23
C ALA A 481 28.57 14.94 -32.19
N VAL A 482 28.69 15.54 -31.00
CA VAL A 482 28.70 16.99 -30.83
C VAL A 482 29.95 17.64 -31.49
N PHE A 483 31.09 16.97 -31.37
CA PHE A 483 32.35 17.47 -31.99
C PHE A 483 32.29 17.44 -33.55
N VAL A 484 31.74 16.37 -34.14
CA VAL A 484 31.56 16.27 -35.61
C VAL A 484 30.54 17.27 -36.12
N LEU A 485 29.44 17.51 -35.40
CA LEU A 485 28.44 18.51 -35.78
C LEU A 485 28.98 19.94 -35.70
N ARG A 486 29.84 20.27 -34.73
CA ARG A 486 30.50 21.58 -34.63
C ARG A 486 31.54 21.85 -35.73
N ARG A 487 32.18 20.84 -36.31
CA ARG A 487 33.14 20.96 -37.40
C ARG A 487 32.50 21.19 -38.78
N LYS A 488 31.19 20.99 -38.94
CA LYS A 488 30.47 21.17 -40.22
C LYS A 488 29.74 22.50 -40.35
N LYS A 489 30.27 23.61 -39.81
CA LYS A 489 29.78 24.93 -40.20
C LYS A 489 30.50 25.35 -41.47
N PRO A 490 29.79 25.62 -42.59
CA PRO A 490 30.41 26.15 -43.80
C PRO A 490 30.80 27.62 -43.57
N HIS A 491 32.01 27.96 -44.02
CA HIS A 491 32.43 29.35 -44.28
C HIS A 491 31.55 29.90 -45.41
N THR A 492 30.84 30.96 -45.18
CA THR A 492 30.32 31.86 -46.21
C THR A 492 31.30 33.01 -46.31
N ASP A 493 32.12 32.98 -47.39
CA ASP A 493 32.87 34.13 -47.83
C ASP A 493 31.89 35.08 -48.49
N GLY A 494 32.06 36.39 -48.19
CA GLY A 494 31.32 37.47 -48.81
C GLY A 494 31.91 37.89 -50.12
N GLU A 495 31.08 38.32 -51.05
CA GLU A 495 31.22 39.45 -52.00
C GLU A 495 29.83 39.90 -52.37
#